data_6ddeb15d9c1dfc8373387277d3321d6b
#
_entry.id   6ddeb15d9c1dfc8373387277d3321d6b
#
_cell.length_a   1.000
_cell.length_b   1.000
_cell.length_c   1.000
_cell.angle_alpha   90.00
_cell.angle_beta   90.00
_cell.angle_gamma   90.00
#
_symmetry.space_group_name_H-M   'P 1'
#
loop_
_entity.id
_entity.type
_entity.pdbx_description
1 polymer ?
#
loop_
_entity_poly.entity_id
_entity_poly.type
_entity_poly.pdbx_seq_one_letter_code
_entity_poly.pdbx_strand_id
1 'polypeptide(L)'
;MRWANFLHIYQPFGQQPDILAAVVEQSYRPLIKNLLSHENAKITLNINGSLLDLFDQYGYHDLIEGLAEAGRLGRVEFTGSAKYHALLPFLPKDEVMRQIESNNETNRKYLGESYNPKGIFLPEMAYDPKLAPWLEEAGFEWMIIDEIAFGGQVDAIDYNKRYKVKGTNLGVYFRERRVSNLIMSAVVRHAEQLKVAIAEDLASSRYVVTGMDGETFGHHRPGLENLLFEVFEQPDLELVRISDLADFYPEVVECEPVASTWASSPQDIASGIQFISWDDPHNDIHKLQWKLRDFTLAAFRKMDKKHADFPALRGKLDSALASDQFFWACARPWWSIEMIEEGAYYLLDILQHLPAIDPYDFETGQAYYHQIVAMAFSWKRDGKIYEIQQANNNAMRIPFKERTLEAGGAEPAVYQAFIDMMTNQEQEASKRRDYEAAVMWRDAVYKIENKTDMYEAVHAVDLLRTTLPNDEVEATIARYKDEYRRIRGGQPEQRGIADPS
;
A
#
# COMPACT_ATOMS: atom_id res chain seq x y z
N MET A 1 3.28 -25.50 -0.87
CA MET A 1 2.89 -24.16 -1.34
C MET A 1 4.13 -23.39 -1.78
N ARG A 2 4.09 -22.64 -2.88
CA ARG A 2 5.13 -21.65 -3.24
C ARG A 2 4.65 -20.26 -2.90
N TRP A 3 5.50 -19.48 -2.26
CA TRP A 3 5.12 -18.14 -1.82
C TRP A 3 5.97 -17.07 -2.52
N ALA A 4 5.32 -16.24 -3.34
CA ALA A 4 5.89 -15.05 -3.93
C ALA A 4 5.44 -13.82 -3.12
N ASN A 5 6.36 -13.21 -2.38
CA ASN A 5 6.11 -12.01 -1.61
C ASN A 5 6.43 -10.78 -2.46
N PHE A 6 5.41 -9.99 -2.77
CA PHE A 6 5.55 -8.71 -3.47
C PHE A 6 5.52 -7.57 -2.47
N LEU A 7 6.53 -6.71 -2.54
CA LEU A 7 6.60 -5.47 -1.76
C LEU A 7 6.63 -4.26 -2.69
N HIS A 8 5.91 -3.22 -2.29
CA HIS A 8 5.96 -1.91 -2.92
C HIS A 8 6.60 -0.92 -1.95
N ILE A 9 7.65 -0.21 -2.38
CA ILE A 9 8.26 0.87 -1.61
C ILE A 9 8.17 2.18 -2.38
N TYR A 10 7.62 3.18 -1.72
CA TYR A 10 7.35 4.48 -2.31
C TYR A 10 7.34 5.58 -1.25
N GLN A 11 7.86 6.75 -1.62
CA GLN A 11 7.60 8.00 -0.92
C GLN A 11 7.30 9.09 -1.94
N PRO A 12 6.40 10.03 -1.66
CA PRO A 12 6.13 11.17 -2.52
C PRO A 12 7.42 11.91 -2.87
N PHE A 13 7.54 12.40 -4.10
CA PHE A 13 8.75 13.09 -4.58
C PHE A 13 9.09 14.35 -3.77
N GLY A 14 8.11 14.96 -3.09
CA GLY A 14 8.26 16.10 -2.18
C GLY A 14 8.37 15.70 -0.70
N GLN A 15 8.69 14.43 -0.38
CA GLN A 15 8.71 13.95 1.00
C GLN A 15 9.67 14.75 1.88
N GLN A 16 9.21 15.08 3.08
CA GLN A 16 10.02 15.81 4.06
C GLN A 16 11.21 14.95 4.52
N PRO A 17 12.41 15.56 4.67
CA PRO A 17 13.65 14.82 4.98
C PRO A 17 13.61 14.02 6.28
N ASP A 18 12.95 14.54 7.31
CA ASP A 18 12.81 13.88 8.61
C ASP A 18 11.88 12.65 8.54
N ILE A 19 10.79 12.74 7.78
CA ILE A 19 9.90 11.61 7.53
C ILE A 19 10.64 10.55 6.71
N LEU A 20 11.32 10.94 5.62
CA LEU A 20 12.12 10.01 4.84
C LEU A 20 13.18 9.31 5.68
N ALA A 21 13.89 10.05 6.55
CA ALA A 21 14.89 9.49 7.45
C ALA A 21 14.28 8.44 8.40
N ALA A 22 13.10 8.74 8.97
CA ALA A 22 12.38 7.80 9.82
C ALA A 22 12.00 6.51 9.09
N VAL A 23 11.45 6.62 7.87
CA VAL A 23 11.09 5.45 7.04
C VAL A 23 12.32 4.63 6.67
N VAL A 24 13.41 5.30 6.28
CA VAL A 24 14.69 4.65 5.96
C VAL A 24 15.19 3.80 7.13
N GLU A 25 15.23 4.35 8.33
CA GLU A 25 15.79 3.63 9.49
C GLU A 25 14.85 2.55 10.03
N GLN A 26 13.54 2.78 9.96
CA GLN A 26 12.54 1.85 10.50
C GLN A 26 12.20 0.71 9.56
N SER A 27 12.28 0.92 8.23
CA SER A 27 11.82 -0.05 7.23
C SER A 27 12.88 -0.40 6.19
N TYR A 28 13.34 0.56 5.38
CA TYR A 28 14.12 0.23 4.18
C TYR A 28 15.50 -0.33 4.50
N ARG A 29 16.23 0.26 5.45
CA ARG A 29 17.56 -0.21 5.86
C ARG A 29 17.51 -1.62 6.47
N PRO A 30 16.59 -1.91 7.43
CA PRO A 30 16.42 -3.28 7.93
C PRO A 30 16.05 -4.27 6.84
N LEU A 31 15.12 -3.93 5.94
CA LEU A 31 14.71 -4.79 4.83
C LEU A 31 15.89 -5.16 3.94
N ILE A 32 16.63 -4.16 3.45
CA ILE A 32 17.78 -4.37 2.54
C ILE A 32 18.86 -5.18 3.24
N LYS A 33 19.19 -4.85 4.50
CA LYS A 33 20.17 -5.61 5.28
C LYS A 33 19.80 -7.08 5.40
N ASN A 34 18.53 -7.38 5.67
CA ASN A 34 18.07 -8.76 5.80
C ASN A 34 18.01 -9.50 4.45
N LEU A 35 17.62 -8.82 3.38
CA LEU A 35 17.75 -9.37 2.03
C LEU A 35 19.19 -9.76 1.68
N LEU A 36 20.18 -9.00 2.16
CA LEU A 36 21.59 -9.28 1.91
C LEU A 36 22.17 -10.35 2.85
N SER A 37 21.59 -10.60 4.01
CA SER A 37 22.12 -11.57 4.99
C SER A 37 21.51 -12.97 4.86
N HIS A 38 20.33 -13.13 4.26
CA HIS A 38 19.64 -14.42 4.16
C HIS A 38 19.69 -14.98 2.73
N GLU A 39 20.38 -16.12 2.54
CA GLU A 39 20.53 -16.73 1.22
C GLU A 39 19.20 -17.19 0.60
N ASN A 40 18.26 -17.60 1.42
CA ASN A 40 16.94 -18.05 0.99
C ASN A 40 15.92 -16.90 0.75
N ALA A 41 16.31 -15.66 1.07
CA ALA A 41 15.43 -14.53 0.84
C ALA A 41 15.15 -14.35 -0.65
N LYS A 42 13.87 -14.35 -1.02
CA LYS A 42 13.40 -14.04 -2.38
C LYS A 42 12.15 -13.21 -2.28
N ILE A 43 12.15 -12.07 -2.92
CA ILE A 43 10.99 -11.19 -3.06
C ILE A 43 10.91 -10.63 -4.47
N THR A 44 9.72 -10.21 -4.84
CA THR A 44 9.51 -9.29 -5.98
C THR A 44 9.26 -7.91 -5.42
N LEU A 45 10.02 -6.92 -5.86
CA LEU A 45 10.02 -5.57 -5.30
C LEU A 45 9.70 -4.52 -6.37
N ASN A 46 8.73 -3.69 -6.08
CA ASN A 46 8.58 -2.42 -6.77
C ASN A 46 9.28 -1.32 -5.99
N ILE A 47 10.09 -0.54 -6.68
CA ILE A 47 10.61 0.74 -6.22
C ILE A 47 10.41 1.79 -7.31
N ASN A 48 9.71 2.88 -6.97
CA ASN A 48 9.52 3.96 -7.90
C ASN A 48 10.81 4.76 -8.08
N GLY A 49 11.08 5.20 -9.32
CA GLY A 49 12.26 5.99 -9.62
C GLY A 49 12.36 7.29 -8.82
N SER A 50 11.22 7.87 -8.44
CA SER A 50 11.19 9.05 -7.54
C SER A 50 11.82 8.77 -6.18
N LEU A 51 11.64 7.58 -5.60
CA LEU A 51 12.27 7.20 -4.33
C LEU A 51 13.79 7.02 -4.48
N LEU A 52 14.25 6.46 -5.60
CA LEU A 52 15.68 6.37 -5.87
C LEU A 52 16.32 7.75 -6.06
N ASP A 53 15.62 8.69 -6.70
CA ASP A 53 16.06 10.08 -6.79
C ASP A 53 16.16 10.74 -5.39
N LEU A 54 15.21 10.45 -4.47
CA LEU A 54 15.28 10.92 -3.07
C LEU A 54 16.45 10.29 -2.32
N PHE A 55 16.72 8.99 -2.52
CA PHE A 55 17.89 8.34 -1.89
C PHE A 55 19.19 8.99 -2.34
N ASP A 56 19.35 9.28 -3.63
CA ASP A 56 20.52 9.98 -4.17
C ASP A 56 20.62 11.40 -3.60
N GLN A 57 19.51 12.15 -3.61
CA GLN A 57 19.44 13.53 -3.13
C GLN A 57 19.84 13.66 -1.65
N TYR A 58 19.43 12.72 -0.80
CA TYR A 58 19.68 12.77 0.64
C TYR A 58 20.84 11.89 1.10
N GLY A 59 21.62 11.34 0.15
CA GLY A 59 22.87 10.63 0.44
C GLY A 59 22.71 9.20 0.96
N TYR A 60 21.57 8.53 0.72
CA TYR A 60 21.33 7.13 1.07
C TYR A 60 21.88 6.17 -0.02
N HIS A 61 23.12 6.41 -0.46
CA HIS A 61 23.74 5.61 -1.52
C HIS A 61 23.94 4.14 -1.12
N ASP A 62 24.13 3.88 0.17
CA ASP A 62 24.22 2.53 0.73
C ASP A 62 22.95 1.69 0.50
N LEU A 63 21.76 2.33 0.49
CA LEU A 63 20.50 1.65 0.17
C LEU A 63 20.41 1.33 -1.32
N ILE A 64 20.84 2.24 -2.19
CA ILE A 64 20.89 2.03 -3.64
C ILE A 64 21.83 0.86 -3.97
N GLU A 65 23.05 0.88 -3.42
CA GLU A 65 24.03 -0.19 -3.58
C GLU A 65 23.51 -1.53 -3.04
N GLY A 66 22.88 -1.52 -1.87
CA GLY A 66 22.28 -2.71 -1.26
C GLY A 66 21.17 -3.31 -2.10
N LEU A 67 20.29 -2.49 -2.69
CA LEU A 67 19.24 -2.94 -3.60
C LEU A 67 19.82 -3.54 -4.88
N ALA A 68 20.79 -2.87 -5.50
CA ALA A 68 21.48 -3.37 -6.68
C ALA A 68 22.17 -4.72 -6.41
N GLU A 69 22.80 -4.86 -5.26
CA GLU A 69 23.45 -6.11 -4.83
C GLU A 69 22.41 -7.22 -4.58
N ALA A 70 21.29 -6.94 -3.91
CA ALA A 70 20.23 -7.91 -3.69
C ALA A 70 19.63 -8.41 -5.02
N GLY A 71 19.48 -7.52 -6.01
CA GLY A 71 19.09 -7.89 -7.37
C GLY A 71 20.13 -8.77 -8.06
N ARG A 72 21.42 -8.42 -7.98
CA ARG A 72 22.53 -9.20 -8.54
C ARG A 72 22.65 -10.60 -7.94
N LEU A 73 22.36 -10.74 -6.64
CA LEU A 73 22.30 -12.02 -5.94
C LEU A 73 21.04 -12.84 -6.27
N GLY A 74 20.10 -12.30 -7.07
CA GLY A 74 18.84 -12.97 -7.42
C GLY A 74 17.84 -13.06 -6.27
N ARG A 75 18.05 -12.29 -5.20
CA ARG A 75 17.15 -12.22 -4.03
C ARG A 75 15.98 -11.28 -4.26
N VAL A 76 16.17 -10.31 -5.12
CA VAL A 76 15.15 -9.34 -5.53
C VAL A 76 14.94 -9.42 -7.03
N GLU A 77 13.66 -9.55 -7.45
CA GLU A 77 13.19 -9.27 -8.79
C GLU A 77 12.52 -7.90 -8.77
N PHE A 78 12.99 -6.96 -9.58
CA PHE A 78 12.38 -5.64 -9.68
C PHE A 78 11.25 -5.63 -10.71
N THR A 79 10.21 -4.80 -10.46
CA THR A 79 9.13 -4.53 -11.42
C THR A 79 9.24 -3.14 -12.00
N GLY A 80 8.69 -2.95 -13.22
CA GLY A 80 8.37 -1.63 -13.73
C GLY A 80 7.21 -0.99 -12.96
N SER A 81 7.05 0.33 -13.12
CA SER A 81 5.93 1.10 -12.56
C SER A 81 5.86 2.49 -13.20
N ALA A 82 4.97 3.35 -12.70
CA ALA A 82 5.00 4.79 -12.98
C ALA A 82 5.99 5.49 -12.05
N LYS A 83 6.89 6.33 -12.59
CA LYS A 83 7.96 6.99 -11.81
C LYS A 83 7.45 7.75 -10.59
N TYR A 84 6.38 8.51 -10.77
CA TYR A 84 5.83 9.38 -9.74
C TYR A 84 4.50 8.85 -9.17
N HIS A 85 4.30 7.54 -9.19
CA HIS A 85 3.11 6.92 -8.62
C HIS A 85 1.79 7.45 -9.20
N ALA A 86 1.78 7.82 -10.48
CA ALA A 86 0.59 8.31 -11.17
C ALA A 86 -0.46 7.20 -11.33
N LEU A 87 -1.75 7.54 -11.18
CA LEU A 87 -2.85 6.59 -11.35
C LEU A 87 -3.09 6.34 -12.84
N LEU A 88 -2.47 5.31 -13.39
CA LEU A 88 -2.38 5.04 -14.83
C LEU A 88 -3.74 4.92 -15.54
N PRO A 89 -4.81 4.36 -14.95
CA PRO A 89 -6.13 4.34 -15.59
C PRO A 89 -6.68 5.71 -15.97
N PHE A 90 -6.23 6.77 -15.33
CA PHE A 90 -6.72 8.13 -15.55
C PHE A 90 -5.82 8.96 -16.47
N LEU A 91 -4.75 8.35 -16.98
CA LEU A 91 -3.85 9.03 -17.91
C LEU A 91 -4.11 8.63 -19.36
N PRO A 92 -3.87 9.53 -20.32
CA PRO A 92 -3.79 9.17 -21.73
C PRO A 92 -2.54 8.30 -22.00
N LYS A 93 -2.59 7.50 -23.06
CA LYS A 93 -1.56 6.49 -23.36
C LYS A 93 -0.14 7.05 -23.37
N ASP A 94 0.05 8.20 -24.01
CA ASP A 94 1.36 8.85 -24.13
C ASP A 94 1.96 9.22 -22.75
N GLU A 95 1.13 9.66 -21.81
CA GLU A 95 1.57 9.93 -20.43
C GLU A 95 1.83 8.62 -19.64
N VAL A 96 1.03 7.59 -19.85
CA VAL A 96 1.28 6.25 -19.26
C VAL A 96 2.64 5.73 -19.71
N MET A 97 2.91 5.71 -21.02
CA MET A 97 4.18 5.24 -21.57
C MET A 97 5.36 6.06 -21.06
N ARG A 98 5.19 7.38 -20.95
CA ARG A 98 6.22 8.26 -20.43
C ARG A 98 6.54 8.01 -18.95
N GLN A 99 5.53 7.83 -18.10
CA GLN A 99 5.72 7.51 -16.69
C GLN A 99 6.49 6.20 -16.52
N ILE A 100 6.16 5.19 -17.32
CA ILE A 100 6.83 3.88 -17.32
C ILE A 100 8.29 4.02 -17.80
N GLU A 101 8.52 4.69 -18.93
CA GLU A 101 9.86 4.89 -19.51
C GLU A 101 10.76 5.66 -18.53
N SER A 102 10.28 6.79 -17.98
CA SER A 102 11.02 7.57 -16.99
C SER A 102 11.37 6.77 -15.74
N ASN A 103 10.46 5.88 -15.28
CA ASN A 103 10.75 4.98 -14.19
C ASN A 103 11.87 4.00 -14.55
N ASN A 104 11.77 3.36 -15.71
CA ASN A 104 12.75 2.40 -16.17
C ASN A 104 14.13 3.02 -16.41
N GLU A 105 14.19 4.23 -16.95
CA GLU A 105 15.45 4.98 -17.13
C GLU A 105 16.09 5.29 -15.78
N THR A 106 15.32 5.80 -14.83
CA THR A 106 15.81 6.14 -13.50
C THR A 106 16.31 4.91 -12.75
N ASN A 107 15.53 3.84 -12.75
CA ASN A 107 15.91 2.61 -12.06
C ASN A 107 17.15 1.95 -12.69
N ARG A 108 17.28 1.97 -14.02
CA ARG A 108 18.52 1.49 -14.68
C ARG A 108 19.73 2.35 -14.34
N LYS A 109 19.56 3.68 -14.22
CA LYS A 109 20.65 4.58 -13.80
C LYS A 109 21.21 4.19 -12.44
N TYR A 110 20.39 3.85 -11.49
CA TYR A 110 20.79 3.59 -10.10
C TYR A 110 21.08 2.12 -9.80
N LEU A 111 20.31 1.20 -10.36
CA LEU A 111 20.40 -0.23 -10.06
C LEU A 111 21.20 -1.03 -11.13
N GLY A 112 21.55 -0.38 -12.26
CA GLY A 112 22.34 -1.00 -13.32
C GLY A 112 21.68 -2.25 -13.91
N GLU A 113 22.48 -3.28 -14.15
CA GLU A 113 22.04 -4.56 -14.73
C GLU A 113 21.09 -5.37 -13.83
N SER A 114 21.03 -5.05 -12.53
CA SER A 114 20.10 -5.66 -11.60
C SER A 114 18.65 -5.31 -11.89
N TYR A 115 18.42 -4.19 -12.58
CA TYR A 115 17.09 -3.75 -12.99
C TYR A 115 16.77 -4.20 -14.42
N ASN A 116 16.11 -5.35 -14.52
CA ASN A 116 15.59 -5.89 -15.77
C ASN A 116 14.16 -6.39 -15.57
N PRO A 117 13.17 -5.48 -15.47
CA PRO A 117 11.82 -5.82 -15.09
C PRO A 117 11.12 -6.62 -16.20
N LYS A 118 10.62 -7.80 -15.86
CA LYS A 118 9.70 -8.58 -16.68
C LYS A 118 8.24 -8.23 -16.41
N GLY A 119 7.96 -7.88 -15.16
CA GLY A 119 6.63 -7.51 -14.72
C GLY A 119 6.49 -6.05 -14.37
N ILE A 120 5.24 -5.63 -14.25
CA ILE A 120 4.87 -4.27 -13.86
C ILE A 120 3.91 -4.28 -12.67
N PHE A 121 4.16 -3.36 -11.74
CA PHE A 121 3.23 -2.94 -10.70
C PHE A 121 2.56 -1.63 -11.12
N LEU A 122 1.25 -1.66 -11.19
CA LEU A 122 0.45 -0.46 -11.39
C LEU A 122 0.27 0.24 -10.04
N PRO A 123 0.59 1.54 -9.90
CA PRO A 123 0.34 2.25 -8.64
C PRO A 123 -1.06 1.97 -8.12
N GLU A 124 -1.17 1.64 -6.81
CA GLU A 124 -2.41 1.22 -6.14
C GLU A 124 -3.04 -0.07 -6.68
N MET A 125 -2.29 -0.88 -7.43
CA MET A 125 -2.84 -1.96 -8.26
C MET A 125 -4.05 -1.48 -9.11
N ALA A 126 -4.04 -0.19 -9.46
CA ALA A 126 -5.11 0.43 -10.23
C ALA A 126 -5.07 -0.06 -11.67
N TYR A 127 -6.02 -0.93 -11.99
CA TYR A 127 -6.15 -1.53 -13.30
C TYR A 127 -7.41 -1.05 -14.02
N ASP A 128 -7.28 -0.87 -15.32
CA ASP A 128 -8.38 -0.70 -16.28
C ASP A 128 -8.05 -1.54 -17.53
N PRO A 129 -9.01 -2.25 -18.13
CA PRO A 129 -8.77 -3.14 -19.29
C PRO A 129 -8.03 -2.50 -20.45
N LYS A 130 -8.15 -1.17 -20.65
CA LYS A 130 -7.40 -0.43 -21.70
C LYS A 130 -5.89 -0.46 -21.52
N LEU A 131 -5.40 -0.71 -20.28
CA LEU A 131 -3.96 -0.72 -19.99
C LEU A 131 -3.27 -1.97 -20.53
N ALA A 132 -3.93 -3.12 -20.53
CA ALA A 132 -3.29 -4.40 -20.88
C ALA A 132 -2.55 -4.37 -22.23
N PRO A 133 -3.14 -3.92 -23.37
CA PRO A 133 -2.41 -3.81 -24.62
C PRO A 133 -1.27 -2.79 -24.59
N TRP A 134 -1.35 -1.74 -23.76
CA TRP A 134 -0.29 -0.75 -23.64
C TRP A 134 0.90 -1.29 -22.86
N LEU A 135 0.64 -2.12 -21.84
CA LEU A 135 1.68 -2.76 -21.04
C LEU A 135 2.41 -3.85 -21.84
N GLU A 136 1.70 -4.60 -22.67
CA GLU A 136 2.31 -5.53 -23.63
C GLU A 136 3.19 -4.79 -24.65
N GLU A 137 2.71 -3.66 -25.19
CA GLU A 137 3.49 -2.78 -26.09
C GLU A 137 4.74 -2.21 -25.40
N ALA A 138 4.66 -1.92 -24.08
CA ALA A 138 5.80 -1.49 -23.28
C ALA A 138 6.81 -2.62 -23.00
N GLY A 139 6.52 -3.85 -23.42
CA GLY A 139 7.41 -5.01 -23.33
C GLY A 139 7.33 -5.79 -22.03
N PHE A 140 6.29 -5.60 -21.21
CA PHE A 140 6.11 -6.40 -20.01
C PHE A 140 5.52 -7.78 -20.32
N GLU A 141 6.05 -8.81 -19.64
CA GLU A 141 5.58 -10.17 -19.74
C GLU A 141 4.37 -10.45 -18.83
N TRP A 142 4.28 -9.73 -17.71
CA TRP A 142 3.21 -9.87 -16.73
C TRP A 142 2.96 -8.60 -15.92
N MET A 143 1.78 -8.55 -15.29
CA MET A 143 1.42 -7.52 -14.29
C MET A 143 0.94 -8.19 -13.01
N ILE A 144 1.07 -7.46 -11.88
CA ILE A 144 0.42 -7.81 -10.62
C ILE A 144 -0.76 -6.88 -10.37
N ILE A 145 -1.92 -7.47 -10.07
CA ILE A 145 -3.14 -6.76 -9.67
C ILE A 145 -3.82 -7.51 -8.53
N ASP A 146 -4.78 -6.89 -7.89
CA ASP A 146 -5.50 -7.52 -6.79
C ASP A 146 -6.52 -8.57 -7.31
N GLU A 147 -6.76 -9.64 -6.52
CA GLU A 147 -7.68 -10.71 -6.92
C GLU A 147 -9.11 -10.23 -7.17
N ILE A 148 -9.51 -9.09 -6.57
CA ILE A 148 -10.82 -8.47 -6.81
C ILE A 148 -11.06 -8.17 -8.30
N ALA A 149 -9.98 -7.99 -9.09
CA ALA A 149 -10.07 -7.82 -10.54
C ALA A 149 -10.65 -9.04 -11.26
N PHE A 150 -10.65 -10.21 -10.62
CA PHE A 150 -11.25 -11.42 -11.19
C PHE A 150 -12.75 -11.46 -10.93
N GLY A 151 -13.50 -10.82 -11.83
CA GLY A 151 -14.97 -10.78 -11.76
C GLY A 151 -15.56 -9.98 -10.60
N GLY A 152 -14.77 -9.14 -9.91
CA GLY A 152 -15.24 -8.32 -8.79
C GLY A 152 -15.45 -9.11 -7.49
N GLN A 153 -14.86 -10.28 -7.36
CA GLN A 153 -15.01 -11.17 -6.21
C GLN A 153 -13.66 -11.51 -5.59
N VAL A 154 -13.64 -11.82 -4.32
CA VAL A 154 -12.48 -12.37 -3.60
C VAL A 154 -12.59 -13.89 -3.52
N ASP A 155 -11.48 -14.60 -3.26
CA ASP A 155 -11.40 -16.05 -3.12
C ASP A 155 -11.86 -16.85 -4.36
N ALA A 156 -11.89 -16.24 -5.55
CA ALA A 156 -12.34 -16.87 -6.80
C ALA A 156 -11.20 -17.39 -7.68
N ILE A 157 -9.94 -17.15 -7.30
CA ILE A 157 -8.75 -17.49 -8.08
C ILE A 157 -8.32 -18.94 -7.80
N ASP A 158 -8.12 -19.73 -8.86
CA ASP A 158 -7.43 -21.02 -8.77
C ASP A 158 -5.90 -20.80 -8.84
N TYR A 159 -5.26 -20.69 -7.71
CA TYR A 159 -3.80 -20.48 -7.61
C TYR A 159 -2.95 -21.72 -7.96
N ASN A 160 -3.55 -22.77 -8.55
CA ASN A 160 -2.79 -23.84 -9.21
C ASN A 160 -2.52 -23.53 -10.68
N LYS A 161 -3.04 -22.43 -11.22
CA LYS A 161 -2.94 -22.00 -12.61
C LYS A 161 -2.42 -20.58 -12.69
N ARG A 162 -1.75 -20.27 -13.80
CA ARG A 162 -1.42 -18.89 -14.17
C ARG A 162 -2.50 -18.32 -15.08
N TYR A 163 -2.54 -17.00 -15.14
CA TYR A 163 -3.54 -16.30 -15.94
C TYR A 163 -2.87 -15.36 -16.94
N LYS A 164 -3.54 -15.08 -18.04
CA LYS A 164 -3.19 -14.02 -19.00
C LYS A 164 -4.43 -13.26 -19.41
N VAL A 165 -4.26 -11.99 -19.74
CA VAL A 165 -5.36 -11.17 -20.23
C VAL A 165 -5.77 -11.64 -21.62
N LYS A 166 -7.06 -11.90 -21.81
CA LYS A 166 -7.63 -12.33 -23.09
C LYS A 166 -7.32 -11.34 -24.20
N GLY A 167 -6.87 -11.86 -25.32
CA GLY A 167 -6.48 -11.06 -26.49
C GLY A 167 -5.09 -10.45 -26.42
N THR A 168 -4.30 -10.75 -25.39
CA THR A 168 -2.89 -10.36 -25.24
C THR A 168 -2.03 -11.54 -24.83
N ASN A 169 -0.70 -11.36 -24.78
CA ASN A 169 0.21 -12.31 -24.14
C ASN A 169 0.58 -11.89 -22.71
N LEU A 170 0.03 -10.79 -22.21
CA LEU A 170 0.33 -10.25 -20.89
C LEU A 170 -0.20 -11.19 -19.79
N GLY A 171 0.71 -11.76 -19.02
CA GLY A 171 0.40 -12.57 -17.84
C GLY A 171 -0.20 -11.72 -16.72
N VAL A 172 -0.99 -12.35 -15.86
CA VAL A 172 -1.56 -11.72 -14.67
C VAL A 172 -1.27 -12.58 -13.46
N TYR A 173 -0.68 -11.98 -12.45
CA TYR A 173 -0.58 -12.55 -11.11
C TYR A 173 -1.49 -11.77 -10.17
N PHE A 174 -2.35 -12.50 -9.49
CA PHE A 174 -3.32 -11.92 -8.57
C PHE A 174 -2.77 -11.92 -7.15
N ARG A 175 -2.82 -10.73 -6.52
CA ARG A 175 -2.53 -10.58 -5.09
C ARG A 175 -3.61 -11.30 -4.29
N GLU A 176 -3.24 -12.26 -3.50
CA GLU A 176 -4.14 -12.97 -2.60
C GLU A 176 -4.39 -12.11 -1.35
N ARG A 177 -5.65 -11.73 -1.13
CA ARG A 177 -6.04 -10.77 -0.09
C ARG A 177 -5.94 -11.32 1.32
N ARG A 178 -6.35 -12.56 1.52
CA ARG A 178 -6.46 -13.15 2.85
C ARG A 178 -5.12 -13.19 3.57
N VAL A 179 -4.09 -13.77 2.96
CA VAL A 179 -2.75 -13.82 3.57
C VAL A 179 -2.11 -12.44 3.61
N SER A 180 -2.26 -11.62 2.56
CA SER A 180 -1.75 -10.25 2.55
C SER A 180 -2.34 -9.42 3.71
N ASN A 181 -3.67 -9.46 3.88
CA ASN A 181 -4.35 -8.72 4.93
C ASN A 181 -4.05 -9.28 6.33
N LEU A 182 -3.86 -10.60 6.46
CA LEU A 182 -3.43 -11.22 7.71
C LEU A 182 -2.08 -10.64 8.19
N ILE A 183 -1.12 -10.48 7.27
CA ILE A 183 0.19 -9.88 7.57
C ILE A 183 0.02 -8.38 7.86
N MET A 184 -0.64 -7.62 6.98
CA MET A 184 -0.80 -6.17 7.12
C MET A 184 -1.53 -5.75 8.39
N SER A 185 -2.45 -6.58 8.88
CA SER A 185 -3.17 -6.34 10.15
C SER A 185 -2.28 -6.52 11.39
N ALA A 186 -1.06 -7.06 11.21
CA ALA A 186 -0.13 -7.41 12.29
C ALA A 186 -0.74 -8.31 13.38
N VAL A 187 -1.78 -9.08 13.03
CA VAL A 187 -2.36 -10.11 13.92
C VAL A 187 -1.38 -11.26 14.08
N VAL A 188 -0.63 -11.59 13.04
CA VAL A 188 0.51 -12.51 13.10
C VAL A 188 1.80 -11.68 13.06
N ARG A 189 2.71 -11.95 13.98
CA ARG A 189 3.97 -11.22 14.11
C ARG A 189 5.22 -12.10 14.09
N HIS A 190 5.02 -13.42 14.08
CA HIS A 190 6.08 -14.41 14.02
C HIS A 190 5.80 -15.44 12.94
N ALA A 191 6.85 -15.99 12.33
CA ALA A 191 6.72 -16.96 11.25
C ALA A 191 5.93 -18.23 11.70
N GLU A 192 6.10 -18.69 12.92
CA GLU A 192 5.34 -19.83 13.44
C GLU A 192 3.84 -19.54 13.58
N GLN A 193 3.45 -18.32 13.97
CA GLN A 193 2.05 -17.90 14.00
C GLN A 193 1.46 -17.85 12.58
N LEU A 194 2.23 -17.32 11.63
CA LEU A 194 1.83 -17.28 10.24
C LEU A 194 1.65 -18.69 9.68
N LYS A 195 2.60 -19.60 9.91
CA LYS A 195 2.53 -21.01 9.46
C LYS A 195 1.28 -21.72 9.99
N VAL A 196 0.91 -21.47 11.24
CA VAL A 196 -0.34 -22.01 11.81
C VAL A 196 -1.57 -21.43 11.09
N ALA A 197 -1.57 -20.12 10.83
CA ALA A 197 -2.71 -19.44 10.19
C ALA A 197 -2.91 -19.83 8.71
N ILE A 198 -1.82 -20.26 8.02
CA ILE A 198 -1.85 -20.69 6.61
C ILE A 198 -1.54 -22.18 6.44
N ALA A 199 -1.79 -23.01 7.46
CA ALA A 199 -1.41 -24.42 7.46
C ALA A 199 -2.06 -25.22 6.30
N GLU A 200 -3.30 -24.90 5.94
CA GLU A 200 -3.99 -25.50 4.80
C GLU A 200 -3.33 -25.14 3.47
N ASP A 201 -2.86 -23.89 3.34
CA ASP A 201 -2.13 -23.44 2.15
C ASP A 201 -0.80 -24.15 2.04
N LEU A 202 -0.05 -24.25 3.14
CA LEU A 202 1.24 -24.94 3.19
C LEU A 202 1.12 -26.42 2.77
N ALA A 203 0.01 -27.07 3.14
CA ALA A 203 -0.28 -28.45 2.75
C ALA A 203 -0.69 -28.61 1.26
N SER A 204 -0.98 -27.51 0.58
CA SER A 204 -1.43 -27.52 -0.82
C SER A 204 -0.26 -27.37 -1.81
N SER A 205 -0.53 -27.68 -3.09
CA SER A 205 0.43 -27.44 -4.18
C SER A 205 0.30 -26.06 -4.83
N ARG A 206 -0.64 -25.22 -4.39
CA ARG A 206 -0.89 -23.90 -4.95
C ARG A 206 0.26 -22.92 -4.72
N TYR A 207 0.31 -21.86 -5.49
CA TYR A 207 1.12 -20.69 -5.11
C TYR A 207 0.28 -19.65 -4.38
N VAL A 208 0.96 -18.76 -3.67
CA VAL A 208 0.37 -17.57 -3.05
C VAL A 208 1.21 -16.36 -3.47
N VAL A 209 0.57 -15.31 -3.92
CA VAL A 209 1.20 -14.00 -4.14
C VAL A 209 0.67 -13.04 -3.10
N THR A 210 1.49 -12.72 -2.10
CA THR A 210 1.16 -11.63 -1.17
C THR A 210 1.66 -10.31 -1.72
N GLY A 211 0.94 -9.22 -1.45
CA GLY A 211 1.33 -7.89 -1.90
C GLY A 211 0.94 -6.82 -0.89
N MET A 212 1.90 -5.95 -0.53
CA MET A 212 1.71 -4.86 0.43
C MET A 212 2.83 -3.83 0.32
N ASP A 213 2.63 -2.70 1.01
CA ASP A 213 3.67 -1.70 1.17
C ASP A 213 4.83 -2.26 2.00
N GLY A 214 6.06 -2.02 1.56
CA GLY A 214 7.26 -2.42 2.29
C GLY A 214 7.35 -1.71 3.65
N GLU A 215 6.84 -0.48 3.73
CA GLU A 215 6.72 0.32 4.94
C GLU A 215 5.87 -0.34 6.03
N THR A 216 5.04 -1.32 5.67
CA THR A 216 4.31 -2.18 6.62
C THR A 216 5.28 -2.85 7.59
N PHE A 217 6.48 -3.20 7.13
CA PHE A 217 7.50 -3.85 7.92
C PHE A 217 8.42 -2.81 8.58
N GLY A 218 8.08 -2.41 9.79
CA GLY A 218 8.86 -1.55 10.67
C GLY A 218 8.32 -0.12 10.80
N HIS A 219 7.90 0.54 9.72
CA HIS A 219 7.39 1.92 9.81
C HIS A 219 5.90 1.97 10.16
N HIS A 220 5.04 1.35 9.35
CA HIS A 220 3.59 1.32 9.65
C HIS A 220 3.24 0.39 10.81
N ARG A 221 4.03 -0.67 10.99
CA ARG A 221 3.82 -1.69 12.03
C ARG A 221 5.15 -1.99 12.72
N PRO A 222 5.54 -1.20 13.73
CA PRO A 222 6.78 -1.42 14.47
C PRO A 222 6.90 -2.86 14.99
N GLY A 223 8.05 -3.48 14.75
CA GLY A 223 8.35 -4.87 15.12
C GLY A 223 7.84 -5.93 14.13
N LEU A 224 7.04 -5.56 13.12
CA LEU A 224 6.55 -6.53 12.12
C LEU A 224 7.65 -6.94 11.12
N GLU A 225 8.72 -6.15 10.97
CA GLU A 225 9.89 -6.51 10.18
C GLU A 225 10.50 -7.84 10.61
N ASN A 226 10.41 -8.19 11.90
CA ASN A 226 10.90 -9.46 12.41
C ASN A 226 10.16 -10.66 11.80
N LEU A 227 8.85 -10.55 11.57
CA LEU A 227 8.09 -11.59 10.88
C LEU A 227 8.70 -11.90 9.50
N LEU A 228 9.04 -10.88 8.72
CA LEU A 228 9.61 -11.07 7.39
C LEU A 228 11.00 -11.72 7.48
N PHE A 229 11.81 -11.34 8.46
CA PHE A 229 13.15 -11.91 8.66
C PHE A 229 13.08 -13.35 9.10
N GLU A 230 12.20 -13.67 10.05
CA GLU A 230 11.94 -15.05 10.46
C GLU A 230 11.44 -15.92 9.28
N VAL A 231 10.63 -15.36 8.39
CA VAL A 231 10.16 -16.05 7.16
C VAL A 231 11.35 -16.41 6.24
N PHE A 232 12.34 -15.53 6.10
CA PHE A 232 13.53 -15.82 5.31
C PHE A 232 14.40 -16.95 5.91
N GLU A 233 14.30 -17.18 7.20
CA GLU A 233 15.00 -18.26 7.92
C GLU A 233 14.28 -19.60 7.86
N GLN A 234 13.00 -19.66 7.43
CA GLN A 234 12.24 -20.90 7.42
C GLN A 234 12.60 -21.79 6.23
N PRO A 235 13.21 -22.98 6.44
CA PRO A 235 13.61 -23.85 5.35
C PRO A 235 12.45 -24.60 4.70
N ASP A 236 11.31 -24.64 5.35
CA ASP A 236 10.07 -25.30 4.91
C ASP A 236 9.14 -24.35 4.11
N LEU A 237 9.48 -23.07 4.04
CA LEU A 237 8.79 -22.10 3.19
C LEU A 237 9.52 -21.95 1.86
N GLU A 238 8.89 -22.38 0.78
CA GLU A 238 9.44 -22.26 -0.58
C GLU A 238 9.17 -20.84 -1.11
N LEU A 239 10.11 -19.91 -0.82
CA LEU A 239 10.06 -18.54 -1.28
C LEU A 239 10.52 -18.45 -2.74
N VAL A 240 9.74 -17.76 -3.57
CA VAL A 240 10.01 -17.59 -5.00
C VAL A 240 9.74 -16.15 -5.42
N ARG A 241 10.33 -15.72 -6.54
CA ARG A 241 9.95 -14.47 -7.20
C ARG A 241 8.72 -14.72 -8.08
N ILE A 242 7.98 -13.70 -8.42
CA ILE A 242 6.77 -13.86 -9.26
C ILE A 242 7.10 -14.51 -10.61
N SER A 243 8.18 -14.11 -11.27
CA SER A 243 8.59 -14.74 -12.53
C SER A 243 8.93 -16.22 -12.42
N ASP A 244 9.45 -16.66 -11.27
CA ASP A 244 9.81 -18.07 -11.05
C ASP A 244 8.57 -18.97 -11.07
N LEU A 245 7.36 -18.45 -10.79
CA LEU A 245 6.12 -19.22 -10.80
C LEU A 245 5.83 -19.84 -12.16
N ALA A 246 6.35 -19.26 -13.24
CA ALA A 246 6.17 -19.82 -14.59
C ALA A 246 6.78 -21.20 -14.77
N ASP A 247 7.85 -21.51 -14.07
CA ASP A 247 8.57 -22.77 -14.15
C ASP A 247 7.82 -23.90 -13.43
N PHE A 248 6.98 -23.56 -12.47
CA PHE A 248 6.27 -24.52 -11.62
C PHE A 248 4.80 -24.73 -12.00
N TYR A 249 4.16 -23.71 -12.61
CA TYR A 249 2.75 -23.72 -12.96
C TYR A 249 2.58 -23.51 -14.46
N PRO A 250 2.68 -24.58 -15.28
CA PRO A 250 2.68 -24.46 -16.75
C PRO A 250 1.30 -24.14 -17.33
N GLU A 251 0.22 -24.47 -16.61
CA GLU A 251 -1.15 -24.22 -17.10
C GLU A 251 -1.46 -22.73 -17.08
N VAL A 252 -1.88 -22.18 -18.22
CA VAL A 252 -2.24 -20.77 -18.38
C VAL A 252 -3.67 -20.66 -18.87
N VAL A 253 -4.49 -19.88 -18.16
CA VAL A 253 -5.90 -19.66 -18.47
C VAL A 253 -6.11 -18.20 -18.88
N GLU A 254 -6.94 -17.95 -19.88
CA GLU A 254 -7.34 -16.60 -20.24
C GLU A 254 -8.35 -16.06 -19.24
N CYS A 255 -8.21 -14.77 -18.89
CA CYS A 255 -9.13 -14.05 -18.04
C CYS A 255 -9.42 -12.65 -18.59
N GLU A 256 -10.52 -12.07 -18.14
CA GLU A 256 -10.92 -10.70 -18.47
C GLU A 256 -11.00 -9.91 -17.14
N PRO A 257 -9.86 -9.41 -16.60
CA PRO A 257 -9.88 -8.67 -15.35
C PRO A 257 -10.70 -7.39 -15.49
N VAL A 258 -11.49 -7.08 -14.46
CA VAL A 258 -12.29 -5.85 -14.40
C VAL A 258 -11.49 -4.70 -13.80
N ALA A 259 -11.90 -3.46 -14.09
CA ALA A 259 -11.29 -2.28 -13.49
C ALA A 259 -11.40 -2.31 -11.96
N SER A 260 -10.27 -2.09 -11.27
CA SER A 260 -10.18 -2.22 -9.81
C SER A 260 -8.91 -1.59 -9.24
N THR A 261 -8.83 -1.53 -7.91
CA THR A 261 -7.61 -1.28 -7.13
C THR A 261 -7.53 -2.31 -6.01
N TRP A 262 -6.40 -2.39 -5.31
CA TRP A 262 -6.32 -3.22 -4.09
C TRP A 262 -7.19 -2.72 -2.92
N ALA A 263 -7.65 -1.44 -2.99
CA ALA A 263 -8.57 -0.86 -2.03
C ALA A 263 -10.06 -1.07 -2.37
N SER A 264 -10.38 -1.57 -3.60
CA SER A 264 -11.77 -1.78 -4.02
C SER A 264 -12.42 -2.91 -3.23
N SER A 265 -13.69 -2.73 -2.91
CA SER A 265 -14.57 -3.78 -2.40
C SER A 265 -15.44 -4.38 -3.53
N PRO A 266 -16.03 -5.57 -3.33
CA PRO A 266 -17.03 -6.11 -4.28
C PRO A 266 -18.19 -5.13 -4.54
N GLN A 267 -18.60 -4.38 -3.51
CA GLN A 267 -19.66 -3.38 -3.62
C GLN A 267 -19.25 -2.20 -4.49
N ASP A 268 -18.00 -1.73 -4.37
CA ASP A 268 -17.48 -0.62 -5.20
C ASP A 268 -17.48 -1.00 -6.68
N ILE A 269 -17.05 -2.23 -6.99
CA ILE A 269 -17.05 -2.74 -8.37
C ILE A 269 -18.49 -2.88 -8.89
N ALA A 270 -19.38 -3.47 -8.11
CA ALA A 270 -20.78 -3.63 -8.50
C ALA A 270 -21.47 -2.27 -8.72
N SER A 271 -21.05 -1.23 -8.02
CA SER A 271 -21.56 0.14 -8.13
C SER A 271 -20.83 0.99 -9.19
N GLY A 272 -19.77 0.47 -9.82
CA GLY A 272 -18.97 1.19 -10.81
C GLY A 272 -18.12 2.33 -10.22
N ILE A 273 -17.76 2.26 -8.94
CA ILE A 273 -16.99 3.27 -8.21
C ILE A 273 -15.67 2.68 -7.65
N GLN A 274 -15.09 1.75 -8.33
CA GLN A 274 -13.90 1.00 -7.90
C GLN A 274 -12.67 1.88 -7.58
N PHE A 275 -12.62 3.10 -8.07
CA PHE A 275 -11.55 4.06 -7.80
C PHE A 275 -11.92 5.11 -6.74
N ILE A 276 -12.87 4.81 -5.86
CA ILE A 276 -13.51 5.76 -4.94
C ILE A 276 -12.52 6.57 -4.07
N SER A 277 -11.34 6.02 -3.76
CA SER A 277 -10.31 6.74 -3.00
C SER A 277 -9.62 7.85 -3.79
N TRP A 278 -9.73 7.85 -5.12
CA TRP A 278 -9.09 8.82 -6.01
C TRP A 278 -10.08 9.55 -6.93
N ASP A 279 -11.23 8.94 -7.19
CA ASP A 279 -12.27 9.45 -8.08
C ASP A 279 -13.66 9.09 -7.56
N ASP A 280 -14.03 9.67 -6.41
CA ASP A 280 -15.37 9.55 -5.86
C ASP A 280 -16.32 10.48 -6.62
N PRO A 281 -17.37 9.96 -7.30
CA PRO A 281 -18.34 10.77 -8.03
C PRO A 281 -19.10 11.76 -7.15
N HIS A 282 -19.08 11.58 -5.83
CA HIS A 282 -19.70 12.47 -4.85
C HIS A 282 -18.70 13.45 -4.19
N ASN A 283 -17.43 13.38 -4.55
CA ASN A 283 -16.40 14.25 -4.04
C ASN A 283 -16.10 15.40 -5.02
N ASP A 284 -16.59 16.59 -4.70
CA ASP A 284 -16.41 17.76 -5.56
C ASP A 284 -14.94 18.25 -5.59
N ILE A 285 -14.12 17.92 -4.56
CA ILE A 285 -12.69 18.22 -4.58
C ILE A 285 -12.00 17.36 -5.63
N HIS A 286 -12.25 16.03 -5.66
CA HIS A 286 -11.73 15.15 -6.71
C HIS A 286 -12.09 15.66 -8.10
N LYS A 287 -13.36 16.05 -8.33
CA LYS A 287 -13.78 16.59 -9.63
C LYS A 287 -13.00 17.84 -10.05
N LEU A 288 -12.71 18.72 -9.10
CA LEU A 288 -11.91 19.92 -9.36
C LEU A 288 -10.45 19.60 -9.59
N GLN A 289 -9.87 18.68 -8.81
CA GLN A 289 -8.48 18.21 -8.98
C GLN A 289 -8.28 17.59 -10.38
N TRP A 290 -9.19 16.69 -10.81
CA TRP A 290 -9.15 16.11 -12.14
C TRP A 290 -9.31 17.16 -13.25
N LYS A 291 -10.20 18.13 -13.08
CA LYS A 291 -10.36 19.25 -14.02
C LYS A 291 -9.10 20.09 -14.13
N LEU A 292 -8.47 20.45 -13.01
CA LEU A 292 -7.23 21.22 -13.02
C LEU A 292 -6.11 20.43 -13.71
N ARG A 293 -5.98 19.14 -13.39
CA ARG A 293 -4.99 18.24 -14.02
C ARG A 293 -5.18 18.18 -15.54
N ASP A 294 -6.40 17.92 -15.99
CA ASP A 294 -6.69 17.81 -17.43
C ASP A 294 -6.48 19.14 -18.16
N PHE A 295 -6.87 20.23 -17.53
CA PHE A 295 -6.66 21.56 -18.04
C PHE A 295 -5.17 21.89 -18.19
N THR A 296 -4.39 21.64 -17.16
CA THR A 296 -2.93 21.84 -17.17
C THR A 296 -2.25 20.98 -18.23
N LEU A 297 -2.62 19.71 -18.34
CA LEU A 297 -2.10 18.81 -19.36
C LEU A 297 -2.42 19.30 -20.78
N ALA A 298 -3.65 19.75 -21.01
CA ALA A 298 -4.07 20.29 -22.31
C ALA A 298 -3.34 21.59 -22.67
N ALA A 299 -3.13 22.48 -21.70
CA ALA A 299 -2.37 23.71 -21.88
C ALA A 299 -0.88 23.40 -22.17
N PHE A 300 -0.26 22.51 -21.41
CA PHE A 300 1.13 22.09 -21.62
C PHE A 300 1.35 21.48 -23.02
N ARG A 301 0.41 20.71 -23.54
CA ARG A 301 0.52 20.08 -24.86
C ARG A 301 0.55 21.09 -26.03
N LYS A 302 0.16 22.35 -25.81
CA LYS A 302 0.28 23.42 -26.78
C LYS A 302 1.71 24.00 -26.85
N MET A 303 2.57 23.70 -25.88
CA MET A 303 3.93 24.21 -25.80
C MET A 303 4.83 23.61 -26.89
N ASP A 304 5.66 24.45 -27.50
CA ASP A 304 6.69 23.97 -28.45
C ASP A 304 7.73 23.11 -27.70
N LYS A 305 7.88 21.87 -28.14
CA LYS A 305 8.88 20.94 -27.59
C LYS A 305 10.33 21.40 -27.73
N LYS A 306 10.60 22.36 -28.61
CA LYS A 306 11.93 22.97 -28.81
C LYS A 306 12.19 24.16 -27.90
N HIS A 307 11.20 24.62 -27.14
CA HIS A 307 11.38 25.74 -26.23
C HIS A 307 12.39 25.38 -25.15
N ALA A 308 13.24 26.34 -24.75
CA ALA A 308 14.31 26.09 -23.75
C ALA A 308 13.79 25.55 -22.43
N ASP A 309 12.63 26.01 -21.98
CA ASP A 309 12.02 25.60 -20.69
C ASP A 309 11.23 24.29 -20.78
N PHE A 310 11.06 23.72 -21.99
CA PHE A 310 10.26 22.51 -22.16
C PHE A 310 10.74 21.34 -21.28
N PRO A 311 12.06 21.01 -21.17
CA PRO A 311 12.51 19.90 -20.35
C PRO A 311 12.22 20.10 -18.86
N ALA A 312 12.40 21.33 -18.36
CA ALA A 312 12.14 21.65 -16.96
C ALA A 312 10.65 21.58 -16.62
N LEU A 313 9.78 22.18 -17.44
CA LEU A 313 8.33 22.14 -17.25
C LEU A 313 7.77 20.72 -17.47
N ARG A 314 8.35 19.95 -18.40
CA ARG A 314 7.99 18.53 -18.57
C ARG A 314 8.28 17.72 -17.31
N GLY A 315 9.45 17.92 -16.70
CA GLY A 315 9.80 17.26 -15.45
C GLY A 315 8.84 17.62 -14.31
N LYS A 316 8.47 18.89 -14.18
CA LYS A 316 7.44 19.33 -13.22
C LYS A 316 6.08 18.68 -13.49
N LEU A 317 5.66 18.59 -14.74
CA LEU A 317 4.40 17.94 -15.09
C LEU A 317 4.43 16.44 -14.78
N ASP A 318 5.53 15.76 -15.06
CA ASP A 318 5.67 14.34 -14.74
C ASP A 318 5.42 14.05 -13.26
N SER A 319 5.98 14.89 -12.36
CA SER A 319 5.79 14.75 -10.91
C SER A 319 4.40 15.21 -10.44
N ALA A 320 3.84 16.26 -11.04
CA ALA A 320 2.51 16.77 -10.69
C ALA A 320 1.36 15.80 -11.05
N LEU A 321 1.63 14.77 -11.87
CA LEU A 321 0.67 13.70 -12.18
C LEU A 321 0.59 12.62 -11.09
N ALA A 322 1.34 12.74 -9.99
CA ALA A 322 1.27 11.83 -8.84
C ALA A 322 -0.16 11.71 -8.29
N SER A 323 -0.48 10.52 -7.77
CA SER A 323 -1.84 10.21 -7.31
C SER A 323 -2.13 10.68 -5.87
N ASP A 324 -1.10 11.07 -5.12
CA ASP A 324 -1.19 11.36 -3.69
C ASP A 324 -2.25 12.42 -3.34
N GLN A 325 -2.29 13.53 -4.07
CA GLN A 325 -3.22 14.62 -3.80
C GLN A 325 -4.70 14.19 -3.83
N PHE A 326 -5.04 13.21 -4.67
CA PHE A 326 -6.40 12.69 -4.77
C PHE A 326 -6.71 11.79 -3.57
N PHE A 327 -5.78 10.90 -3.23
CA PHE A 327 -5.91 10.02 -2.07
C PHE A 327 -6.11 10.80 -0.77
N TRP A 328 -5.32 11.87 -0.56
CA TRP A 328 -5.44 12.72 0.62
C TRP A 328 -6.70 13.61 0.63
N ALA A 329 -7.48 13.63 -0.46
CA ALA A 329 -8.76 14.32 -0.54
C ALA A 329 -9.97 13.39 -0.36
N CYS A 330 -9.78 12.08 -0.17
CA CYS A 330 -10.89 11.12 -0.16
C CYS A 330 -11.73 11.14 1.12
N ALA A 331 -11.18 11.59 2.26
CA ALA A 331 -11.79 11.52 3.59
C ALA A 331 -12.25 10.10 4.03
N ARG A 332 -11.64 9.01 3.45
CA ARG A 332 -11.99 7.61 3.69
C ARG A 332 -10.77 6.71 4.03
N PRO A 333 -10.12 6.83 5.16
CA PRO A 333 -10.20 7.88 6.18
C PRO A 333 -9.26 9.08 5.92
N TRP A 334 -8.44 9.03 4.85
CA TRP A 334 -7.30 9.90 4.63
C TRP A 334 -7.72 11.32 4.25
N TRP A 335 -7.11 12.29 4.92
CA TRP A 335 -7.36 13.71 4.68
C TRP A 335 -6.15 14.54 5.09
N SER A 336 -5.63 15.37 4.17
CA SER A 336 -4.63 16.40 4.45
C SER A 336 -4.87 17.60 3.54
N ILE A 337 -5.13 18.76 4.15
CA ILE A 337 -5.27 20.02 3.39
C ILE A 337 -3.96 20.38 2.72
N GLU A 338 -2.84 20.13 3.38
CA GLU A 338 -1.49 20.42 2.88
C GLU A 338 -1.23 19.63 1.58
N MET A 339 -1.50 18.34 1.58
CA MET A 339 -1.29 17.49 0.40
C MET A 339 -2.25 17.82 -0.74
N ILE A 340 -3.48 18.21 -0.42
CA ILE A 340 -4.49 18.65 -1.40
C ILE A 340 -4.03 19.96 -2.07
N GLU A 341 -3.60 20.92 -1.27
CA GLU A 341 -3.14 22.23 -1.74
C GLU A 341 -1.85 22.10 -2.55
N GLU A 342 -0.86 21.39 -2.02
CA GLU A 342 0.44 21.20 -2.67
C GLU A 342 0.29 20.56 -4.06
N GLY A 343 -0.49 19.48 -4.17
CA GLY A 343 -0.73 18.82 -5.45
C GLY A 343 -1.46 19.72 -6.45
N ALA A 344 -2.43 20.51 -6.00
CA ALA A 344 -3.11 21.50 -6.85
C ALA A 344 -2.17 22.66 -7.23
N TYR A 345 -1.28 23.06 -6.32
CA TYR A 345 -0.28 24.11 -6.59
C TYR A 345 0.74 23.68 -7.64
N TYR A 346 1.23 22.44 -7.63
CA TYR A 346 2.15 21.95 -8.65
C TYR A 346 1.55 22.07 -10.05
N LEU A 347 0.27 21.81 -10.21
CA LEU A 347 -0.42 21.98 -11.49
C LEU A 347 -0.56 23.46 -11.88
N LEU A 348 -0.87 24.34 -10.93
CA LEU A 348 -0.95 25.78 -11.15
C LEU A 348 0.43 26.38 -11.48
N ASP A 349 1.48 25.94 -10.80
CA ASP A 349 2.86 26.40 -11.05
C ASP A 349 3.31 26.12 -12.49
N ILE A 350 2.91 24.96 -13.04
CA ILE A 350 3.16 24.67 -14.45
C ILE A 350 2.47 25.70 -15.34
N LEU A 351 1.19 25.96 -15.13
CA LEU A 351 0.44 26.95 -15.90
C LEU A 351 1.08 28.34 -15.83
N GLN A 352 1.51 28.75 -14.64
CA GLN A 352 2.16 30.04 -14.41
C GLN A 352 3.47 30.22 -15.22
N HIS A 353 4.19 29.12 -15.47
CA HIS A 353 5.47 29.15 -16.14
C HIS A 353 5.38 28.74 -17.64
N LEU A 354 4.19 28.42 -18.15
CA LEU A 354 4.04 28.13 -19.58
C LEU A 354 4.33 29.38 -20.43
N PRO A 355 5.28 29.32 -21.37
CA PRO A 355 5.52 30.41 -22.29
C PRO A 355 4.26 30.70 -23.09
N ALA A 356 3.88 31.97 -23.16
CA ALA A 356 2.73 32.46 -23.93
C ALA A 356 1.39 31.81 -23.60
N ILE A 357 1.19 31.43 -22.31
CA ILE A 357 -0.15 31.04 -21.85
C ILE A 357 -1.13 32.19 -22.07
N ASP A 358 -2.32 31.86 -22.52
CA ASP A 358 -3.39 32.84 -22.60
C ASP A 358 -3.78 33.30 -21.20
N PRO A 359 -3.91 34.63 -20.93
CA PRO A 359 -4.28 35.12 -19.61
C PRO A 359 -5.59 34.51 -19.07
N TYR A 360 -6.57 34.25 -19.93
CA TYR A 360 -7.83 33.64 -19.56
C TYR A 360 -7.65 32.15 -19.16
N ASP A 361 -6.76 31.43 -19.90
CA ASP A 361 -6.40 30.05 -19.54
C ASP A 361 -5.71 30.03 -18.15
N PHE A 362 -4.81 30.97 -17.86
CA PHE A 362 -4.17 31.08 -16.54
C PHE A 362 -5.17 31.41 -15.43
N GLU A 363 -6.04 32.42 -15.64
CA GLU A 363 -7.11 32.77 -14.67
C GLU A 363 -8.05 31.60 -14.41
N THR A 364 -8.34 30.78 -15.44
CA THR A 364 -9.16 29.59 -15.29
C THR A 364 -8.49 28.54 -14.41
N GLY A 365 -7.21 28.25 -14.64
CA GLY A 365 -6.43 27.32 -13.80
C GLY A 365 -6.33 27.82 -12.36
N GLN A 366 -6.08 29.12 -12.18
CA GLN A 366 -6.05 29.76 -10.86
C GLN A 366 -7.41 29.66 -10.13
N ALA A 367 -8.52 29.80 -10.88
CA ALA A 367 -9.85 29.65 -10.31
C ALA A 367 -10.10 28.20 -9.82
N TYR A 368 -9.66 27.16 -10.55
CA TYR A 368 -9.76 25.79 -10.08
C TYR A 368 -8.95 25.57 -8.81
N TYR A 369 -7.70 26.04 -8.76
CA TYR A 369 -6.87 25.95 -7.58
C TYR A 369 -7.54 26.60 -6.36
N HIS A 370 -7.99 27.84 -6.49
CA HIS A 370 -8.67 28.54 -5.38
C HIS A 370 -9.95 27.82 -4.94
N GLN A 371 -10.71 27.22 -5.87
CA GLN A 371 -11.90 26.46 -5.53
C GLN A 371 -11.55 25.18 -4.75
N ILE A 372 -10.48 24.44 -5.15
CA ILE A 372 -10.01 23.25 -4.44
C ILE A 372 -9.65 23.61 -3.00
N VAL A 373 -8.82 24.64 -2.81
CA VAL A 373 -8.35 25.07 -1.48
C VAL A 373 -9.52 25.56 -0.62
N ALA A 374 -10.37 26.44 -1.16
CA ALA A 374 -11.52 26.96 -0.43
C ALA A 374 -12.49 25.84 -0.01
N MET A 375 -12.71 24.86 -0.88
CA MET A 375 -13.57 23.71 -0.61
C MET A 375 -12.97 22.80 0.46
N ALA A 376 -11.65 22.53 0.42
CA ALA A 376 -10.98 21.74 1.42
C ALA A 376 -11.10 22.36 2.83
N PHE A 377 -10.90 23.67 2.95
CA PHE A 377 -11.14 24.39 4.21
C PHE A 377 -12.61 24.39 4.64
N SER A 378 -13.54 24.52 3.70
CA SER A 378 -14.98 24.44 3.97
C SER A 378 -15.36 23.07 4.53
N TRP A 379 -14.91 21.98 3.91
CA TRP A 379 -15.20 20.63 4.38
C TRP A 379 -14.69 20.38 5.81
N LYS A 380 -13.49 20.89 6.13
CA LYS A 380 -12.96 20.82 7.50
C LYS A 380 -13.81 21.61 8.49
N ARG A 381 -14.15 22.88 8.17
CA ARG A 381 -14.91 23.77 9.03
C ARG A 381 -16.33 23.29 9.27
N ASP A 382 -16.98 22.79 8.21
CA ASP A 382 -18.41 22.46 8.22
C ASP A 382 -18.67 21.01 8.67
N GLY A 383 -17.61 20.25 9.02
CA GLY A 383 -17.71 18.88 9.56
C GLY A 383 -17.94 17.80 8.51
N LYS A 384 -17.91 18.11 7.21
CA LYS A 384 -18.18 17.14 6.14
C LYS A 384 -17.19 15.97 6.13
N ILE A 385 -15.92 16.21 6.48
CA ILE A 385 -14.91 15.15 6.62
C ILE A 385 -15.36 14.13 7.65
N TYR A 386 -15.81 14.62 8.82
CA TYR A 386 -16.30 13.76 9.89
C TYR A 386 -17.55 12.97 9.46
N GLU A 387 -18.48 13.59 8.73
CA GLU A 387 -19.67 12.91 8.19
C GLU A 387 -19.29 11.77 7.24
N ILE A 388 -18.32 11.99 6.33
CA ILE A 388 -17.83 10.95 5.40
C ILE A 388 -17.14 9.83 6.18
N GLN A 389 -16.27 10.16 7.13
CA GLN A 389 -15.60 9.18 7.99
C GLN A 389 -16.60 8.37 8.81
N GLN A 390 -17.60 9.00 9.40
CA GLN A 390 -18.68 8.32 10.14
C GLN A 390 -19.53 7.43 9.24
N ALA A 391 -19.87 7.87 8.02
CA ALA A 391 -20.59 7.03 7.08
C ALA A 391 -19.77 5.80 6.66
N ASN A 392 -18.47 5.97 6.45
CA ASN A 392 -17.54 4.88 6.15
C ASN A 392 -17.42 3.91 7.35
N ASN A 393 -17.30 4.43 8.57
CA ASN A 393 -17.21 3.62 9.79
C ASN A 393 -18.55 2.93 10.14
N ASN A 394 -19.69 3.57 9.84
CA ASN A 394 -21.01 2.97 10.05
C ASN A 394 -21.29 1.79 9.11
N ALA A 395 -20.65 1.72 7.95
CA ALA A 395 -20.66 0.52 7.12
C ALA A 395 -19.94 -0.67 7.81
N MET A 396 -19.09 -0.39 8.82
CA MET A 396 -18.40 -1.36 9.67
C MET A 396 -18.83 -1.17 11.14
N ARG A 397 -20.09 -1.51 11.46
CA ARG A 397 -20.69 -1.27 12.79
C ARG A 397 -20.12 -2.10 13.94
N ILE A 398 -19.31 -3.12 13.63
CA ILE A 398 -18.75 -4.00 14.63
C ILE A 398 -17.39 -3.44 15.07
N PRO A 399 -17.11 -3.27 16.38
CA PRO A 399 -15.79 -2.87 16.88
C PRO A 399 -14.67 -3.74 16.35
N PHE A 400 -13.49 -3.17 16.14
CA PHE A 400 -12.33 -3.90 15.59
C PHE A 400 -12.04 -5.20 16.34
N LYS A 401 -12.09 -5.17 17.67
CA LYS A 401 -11.94 -6.34 18.53
C LYS A 401 -12.92 -7.47 18.16
N GLU A 402 -14.20 -7.15 18.03
CA GLU A 402 -15.25 -8.13 17.75
C GLU A 402 -15.13 -8.65 16.30
N ARG A 403 -14.91 -7.78 15.33
CA ARG A 403 -14.69 -8.16 13.92
C ARG A 403 -13.52 -9.13 13.74
N THR A 404 -12.44 -8.85 14.46
CA THR A 404 -11.23 -9.69 14.35
C THR A 404 -11.47 -11.07 14.99
N LEU A 405 -12.25 -11.14 16.07
CA LEU A 405 -12.65 -12.40 16.70
C LEU A 405 -13.60 -13.21 15.81
N GLU A 406 -14.60 -12.58 15.21
CA GLU A 406 -15.54 -13.22 14.30
C GLU A 406 -14.86 -13.75 13.03
N ALA A 407 -13.91 -12.99 12.49
CA ALA A 407 -13.12 -13.39 11.32
C ALA A 407 -12.03 -14.45 11.64
N GLY A 408 -11.99 -14.99 12.87
CA GLY A 408 -10.97 -15.95 13.29
C GLY A 408 -9.58 -15.32 13.48
N GLY A 409 -9.54 -13.99 13.70
CA GLY A 409 -8.32 -13.22 13.92
C GLY A 409 -7.66 -13.50 15.29
N ALA A 410 -7.55 -12.50 16.15
CA ALA A 410 -6.94 -12.70 17.47
C ALA A 410 -7.90 -13.37 18.46
N GLU A 411 -7.36 -14.28 19.28
CA GLU A 411 -8.12 -14.88 20.39
C GLU A 411 -8.53 -13.81 21.42
N PRO A 412 -9.68 -13.95 22.14
CA PRO A 412 -10.11 -13.00 23.17
C PRO A 412 -9.04 -12.67 24.20
N ALA A 413 -8.22 -13.66 24.56
CA ALA A 413 -7.10 -13.53 25.49
C ALA A 413 -6.04 -12.51 25.02
N VAL A 414 -5.83 -12.39 23.71
CA VAL A 414 -4.87 -11.43 23.11
C VAL A 414 -5.32 -10.00 23.35
N TYR A 415 -6.60 -9.71 23.09
CA TYR A 415 -7.14 -8.36 23.32
C TYR A 415 -7.13 -8.00 24.81
N GLN A 416 -7.44 -8.97 25.70
CA GLN A 416 -7.37 -8.72 27.13
C GLN A 416 -5.93 -8.43 27.58
N ALA A 417 -4.94 -9.16 27.05
CA ALA A 417 -3.54 -8.89 27.32
C ALA A 417 -3.13 -7.46 26.90
N PHE A 418 -3.55 -6.99 25.71
CA PHE A 418 -3.29 -5.61 25.28
C PHE A 418 -3.95 -4.58 26.21
N ILE A 419 -5.23 -4.77 26.55
CA ILE A 419 -5.97 -3.86 27.42
C ILE A 419 -5.28 -3.76 28.80
N ASP A 420 -4.89 -4.89 29.38
CA ASP A 420 -4.26 -4.91 30.70
C ASP A 420 -2.84 -4.30 30.66
N MET A 421 -2.05 -4.55 29.62
CA MET A 421 -0.74 -3.89 29.45
C MET A 421 -0.88 -2.37 29.31
N MET A 422 -1.81 -1.88 28.48
CA MET A 422 -2.07 -0.45 28.29
C MET A 422 -2.58 0.20 29.59
N THR A 423 -3.47 -0.48 30.33
CA THR A 423 -3.97 -0.03 31.62
C THR A 423 -2.84 0.06 32.65
N ASN A 424 -1.90 -0.87 32.63
CA ASN A 424 -0.71 -0.80 33.48
C ASN A 424 0.16 0.42 33.15
N GLN A 425 0.35 0.70 31.84
CA GLN A 425 1.09 1.92 31.41
C GLN A 425 0.38 3.21 31.86
N GLU A 426 -0.95 3.27 31.77
CA GLU A 426 -1.75 4.38 32.29
C GLU A 426 -1.49 4.59 33.82
N GLN A 427 -1.56 3.51 34.59
CA GLN A 427 -1.34 3.58 36.03
C GLN A 427 0.07 4.01 36.40
N GLU A 428 1.09 3.50 35.70
CA GLU A 428 2.48 3.88 35.93
C GLU A 428 2.73 5.35 35.54
N ALA A 429 2.16 5.83 34.44
CA ALA A 429 2.21 7.23 34.06
C ALA A 429 1.53 8.12 35.14
N SER A 430 0.36 7.72 35.62
CA SER A 430 -0.36 8.42 36.70
C SER A 430 0.46 8.49 38.00
N LYS A 431 1.11 7.39 38.40
CA LYS A 431 1.99 7.37 39.58
C LYS A 431 3.17 8.34 39.46
N ARG A 432 3.72 8.47 38.26
CA ARG A 432 4.80 9.41 37.95
C ARG A 432 4.32 10.85 37.75
N ARG A 433 3.00 11.10 37.82
CA ARG A 433 2.31 12.35 37.54
C ARG A 433 2.50 12.85 36.11
N ASP A 434 2.75 11.93 35.19
CA ASP A 434 2.76 12.16 33.75
C ASP A 434 1.33 12.00 33.22
N TYR A 435 0.55 13.05 33.39
CA TYR A 435 -0.88 13.00 33.05
C TYR A 435 -1.14 12.98 31.54
N GLU A 436 -0.22 13.50 30.75
CA GLU A 436 -0.33 13.44 29.27
C GLU A 436 -0.18 11.99 28.79
N ALA A 437 0.84 11.28 29.27
CA ALA A 437 1.01 9.85 28.98
C ALA A 437 -0.17 9.01 29.53
N ALA A 438 -0.67 9.33 30.73
CA ALA A 438 -1.81 8.62 31.29
C ALA A 438 -3.09 8.77 30.43
N VAL A 439 -3.36 9.98 29.92
CA VAL A 439 -4.49 10.23 29.01
C VAL A 439 -4.28 9.48 27.68
N MET A 440 -3.09 9.47 27.13
CA MET A 440 -2.76 8.77 25.91
C MET A 440 -3.04 7.25 26.05
N TRP A 441 -2.65 6.64 27.15
CA TRP A 441 -2.89 5.21 27.40
C TRP A 441 -4.36 4.90 27.65
N ARG A 442 -5.07 5.73 28.40
CA ARG A 442 -6.53 5.61 28.55
C ARG A 442 -7.24 5.65 27.21
N ASP A 443 -6.84 6.58 26.33
CA ASP A 443 -7.41 6.71 25.00
C ASP A 443 -7.06 5.51 24.10
N ALA A 444 -5.87 4.90 24.29
CA ALA A 444 -5.48 3.67 23.61
C ALA A 444 -6.37 2.49 24.02
N VAL A 445 -6.65 2.30 25.32
CA VAL A 445 -7.59 1.30 25.81
C VAL A 445 -8.97 1.52 25.20
N TYR A 446 -9.48 2.76 25.23
CA TYR A 446 -10.77 3.11 24.64
C TYR A 446 -10.85 2.76 23.14
N LYS A 447 -9.77 3.01 22.40
CA LYS A 447 -9.70 2.70 20.98
C LYS A 447 -9.81 1.20 20.71
N ILE A 448 -9.11 0.38 21.47
CA ILE A 448 -9.19 -1.10 21.34
C ILE A 448 -10.61 -1.60 21.62
N GLU A 449 -11.25 -1.09 22.67
CA GLU A 449 -12.54 -1.60 23.13
C GLU A 449 -13.73 -1.12 22.31
N ASN A 450 -13.69 0.14 21.84
CA ASN A 450 -14.89 0.84 21.39
C ASN A 450 -14.85 1.36 19.96
N LYS A 451 -13.66 1.42 19.33
CA LYS A 451 -13.57 1.98 17.98
C LYS A 451 -13.82 0.93 16.90
N THR A 452 -14.57 1.35 15.90
CA THR A 452 -14.83 0.57 14.69
C THR A 452 -13.78 0.82 13.62
N ASP A 453 -13.01 1.91 13.73
CA ASP A 453 -11.90 2.23 12.86
C ASP A 453 -10.71 1.31 13.18
N MET A 454 -10.34 0.52 12.17
CA MET A 454 -9.22 -0.41 12.28
C MET A 454 -7.89 0.32 12.53
N TYR A 455 -7.68 1.48 11.90
CA TYR A 455 -6.42 2.23 12.02
C TYR A 455 -6.23 2.77 13.44
N GLU A 456 -7.28 3.31 14.07
CA GLU A 456 -7.18 3.78 15.46
C GLU A 456 -6.84 2.65 16.43
N ALA A 457 -7.46 1.48 16.25
CA ALA A 457 -7.19 0.32 17.10
C ALA A 457 -5.77 -0.23 16.88
N VAL A 458 -5.33 -0.30 15.63
CA VAL A 458 -3.97 -0.77 15.30
C VAL A 458 -2.92 0.22 15.81
N HIS A 459 -3.13 1.53 15.68
CA HIS A 459 -2.23 2.54 16.26
C HIS A 459 -2.09 2.40 17.78
N ALA A 460 -3.15 2.04 18.50
CA ALA A 460 -3.07 1.78 19.92
C ALA A 460 -2.17 0.58 20.23
N VAL A 461 -2.26 -0.50 19.45
CA VAL A 461 -1.37 -1.67 19.60
C VAL A 461 0.07 -1.32 19.23
N ASP A 462 0.29 -0.55 18.16
CA ASP A 462 1.62 -0.12 17.74
C ASP A 462 2.26 0.80 18.79
N LEU A 463 1.50 1.70 19.42
CA LEU A 463 1.97 2.51 20.54
C LEU A 463 2.47 1.63 21.69
N LEU A 464 1.74 0.57 22.04
CA LEU A 464 2.17 -0.37 23.08
C LEU A 464 3.49 -1.05 22.70
N ARG A 465 3.62 -1.52 21.47
CA ARG A 465 4.79 -2.24 20.95
C ARG A 465 6.03 -1.35 20.76
N THR A 466 5.85 -0.04 20.59
CA THR A 466 6.97 0.91 20.59
C THR A 466 7.40 1.30 22.01
N THR A 467 6.53 1.13 22.99
CA THR A 467 6.80 1.50 24.39
C THR A 467 7.39 0.35 25.21
N LEU A 468 6.91 -0.88 24.98
CA LEU A 468 7.38 -2.08 25.67
C LEU A 468 8.26 -2.94 24.75
N PRO A 469 9.27 -3.63 25.31
CA PRO A 469 10.03 -4.63 24.57
C PRO A 469 9.11 -5.70 23.96
N ASN A 470 9.35 -6.08 22.72
CA ASN A 470 8.46 -6.98 21.98
C ASN A 470 8.36 -8.38 22.64
N ASP A 471 9.45 -8.87 23.21
CA ASP A 471 9.51 -10.11 23.97
C ASP A 471 8.64 -10.07 25.24
N GLU A 472 8.55 -8.93 25.92
CA GLU A 472 7.66 -8.74 27.08
C GLU A 472 6.19 -8.77 26.65
N VAL A 473 5.86 -8.13 25.54
CA VAL A 473 4.50 -8.13 24.98
C VAL A 473 4.09 -9.56 24.61
N GLU A 474 4.93 -10.29 23.88
CA GLU A 474 4.64 -11.66 23.46
C GLU A 474 4.56 -12.65 24.64
N ALA A 475 5.45 -12.52 25.62
CA ALA A 475 5.39 -13.33 26.83
C ALA A 475 4.08 -13.11 27.61
N THR A 476 3.61 -11.86 27.65
CA THR A 476 2.33 -11.54 28.31
C THR A 476 1.17 -12.14 27.53
N ILE A 477 1.14 -12.00 26.21
CA ILE A 477 0.10 -12.61 25.36
C ILE A 477 0.07 -14.14 25.56
N ALA A 478 1.22 -14.80 25.53
CA ALA A 478 1.31 -16.24 25.72
C ALA A 478 0.73 -16.68 27.07
N ARG A 479 1.06 -15.96 28.15
CA ARG A 479 0.50 -16.23 29.49
C ARG A 479 -1.02 -16.12 29.50
N TYR A 480 -1.61 -15.09 28.90
CA TYR A 480 -3.07 -14.93 28.84
C TYR A 480 -3.74 -16.02 28.01
N LYS A 481 -3.12 -16.44 26.90
CA LYS A 481 -3.62 -17.57 26.11
C LYS A 481 -3.65 -18.89 26.95
N ASP A 482 -2.61 -19.16 27.71
CA ASP A 482 -2.52 -20.34 28.53
C ASP A 482 -3.53 -20.30 29.68
N GLU A 483 -3.72 -19.17 30.35
CA GLU A 483 -4.74 -18.98 31.37
C GLU A 483 -6.15 -19.17 30.83
N TYR A 484 -6.43 -18.60 29.67
CA TYR A 484 -7.72 -18.70 28.97
C TYR A 484 -8.05 -20.15 28.59
N ARG A 485 -7.06 -20.91 28.09
CA ARG A 485 -7.20 -22.35 27.79
C ARG A 485 -7.46 -23.17 29.05
N ARG A 486 -6.81 -22.86 30.17
CA ARG A 486 -7.04 -23.54 31.46
C ARG A 486 -8.46 -23.29 31.98
N ILE A 487 -8.96 -22.07 31.91
CA ILE A 487 -10.31 -21.69 32.37
C ILE A 487 -11.39 -22.39 31.50
N ARG A 488 -11.19 -22.54 30.21
CA ARG A 488 -12.12 -23.23 29.30
C ARG A 488 -11.99 -24.77 29.30
N GLY A 489 -11.18 -25.37 30.15
CA GLY A 489 -11.09 -26.82 30.29
C GLY A 489 -10.45 -27.54 29.09
N GLY A 490 -9.58 -26.90 28.36
CA GLY A 490 -8.78 -27.56 27.29
C GLY A 490 -9.56 -28.02 26.06
N GLN A 491 -10.80 -27.58 25.87
CA GLN A 491 -11.51 -27.86 24.62
C GLN A 491 -10.99 -26.94 23.49
N PRO A 492 -10.59 -27.49 22.34
CA PRO A 492 -10.32 -26.68 21.18
C PRO A 492 -11.61 -25.97 20.76
N GLU A 493 -11.54 -24.69 20.44
CA GLU A 493 -12.66 -23.95 19.86
C GLU A 493 -13.19 -24.72 18.63
N GLN A 494 -14.41 -25.20 18.69
CA GLN A 494 -15.11 -25.63 17.48
C GLN A 494 -15.28 -24.36 16.63
N ARG A 495 -14.55 -24.29 15.52
CA ARG A 495 -14.79 -23.31 14.47
C ARG A 495 -16.24 -23.47 14.04
N GLY A 496 -17.08 -22.51 14.39
CA GLY A 496 -18.44 -22.42 13.89
C GLY A 496 -18.37 -22.10 12.40
N ILE A 497 -18.35 -23.12 11.56
CA ILE A 497 -18.71 -22.99 10.16
C ILE A 497 -20.20 -22.65 10.18
N ALA A 498 -20.55 -21.40 9.94
CA ALA A 498 -21.91 -21.03 9.65
C ALA A 498 -22.27 -21.66 8.30
N ASP A 499 -23.20 -22.61 8.37
CA ASP A 499 -23.81 -23.27 7.22
C ASP A 499 -24.56 -22.19 6.40
N PRO A 500 -24.30 -22.03 5.09
CA PRO A 500 -25.05 -21.08 4.29
C PRO A 500 -26.38 -21.71 3.87
N SER A 501 -27.44 -21.34 4.54
CA SER A 501 -28.82 -21.55 4.06
C SER A 501 -29.47 -20.22 3.74
#